data_cc6d6c2693961baa97ad457345347b88
#
_entry.id   cc6d6c2693961baa97ad457345347b88
#
_cell.length_a   1.000
_cell.length_b   1.000
_cell.length_c   1.000
_cell.angle_alpha   90.00
_cell.angle_beta   90.00
_cell.angle_gamma   90.00
#
_symmetry.space_group_name_H-M   'P 1'
#
loop_
_entity.id
_entity.type
_entity.pdbx_description
1 polymer ?
#
loop_
_entity_poly.entity_id
_entity_poly.type
_entity_poly.pdbx_seq_one_letter_code
_entity_poly.pdbx_strand_id
1 'polypeptide(L)'
;MMKSHTAPFSIETLLKQFTDANQSLVNDWQHRFNQTLEPNGGFPETYQQFIGAVSQNSDQWSELQNNYQASQKKLWESFLSQSAVGAKPEAAAKGDRRFGAAEWSDVPLFDYIKQSYLLASDWLIGAVEKTDLDPPTKRKMLFFARQYVDAMSPSNFLATNPEVLKLALDSRGESLASGLKNLMEDIEKGRISMTDESKFAVGKNIATTVGAVVFENELIQLIQYTPTTKTVCERPLLLVPPCINKFYLMDLEPENSFVRFALDQGHTVFMVSWRNVKEDQQHLTWDNYLELGIIKAIEVARDIGKTEQINLLGFCVGGTLVSAALAVLAARGEEPVASLTLMTSLLEFSDVGDIGAYIDENMVKQREQQLAKGGLVSGKEIAMAFSSLRANDLIWQYVVNNYLKGKTPEAFNLLYWNSDGTNLPGPMYAYYLRHFYWQNELVQKNKLTMCGEKIDIGKIDMPAYIFAAKEDHIVPWSGSFTGAQNLGGKLEFVLGASGHIAGSMNPASKNKRNYWVGGKVGKDNDAWLESAKSVDGSWWNHWAIWLKKQAGRGVPARAKLGNTKYKAIEAAPGRYVMERCDK
;
A
#
# COMPACT_ATOMS: atom_id res chain seq x y z
N MET A 1 -51.80 20.50 9.73
CA MET A 1 -51.32 20.98 8.43
C MET A 1 -50.09 21.83 8.68
N MET A 2 -48.92 21.24 8.70
CA MET A 2 -47.63 21.93 8.69
C MET A 2 -47.11 21.96 7.25
N LYS A 3 -47.10 23.14 6.64
CA LYS A 3 -46.49 23.37 5.34
C LYS A 3 -44.99 23.41 5.53
N SER A 4 -44.28 22.42 5.01
CA SER A 4 -42.83 22.43 4.85
C SER A 4 -42.48 23.42 3.75
N HIS A 5 -41.96 24.59 4.10
CA HIS A 5 -41.29 25.49 3.18
C HIS A 5 -39.86 24.98 2.96
N THR A 6 -39.66 24.11 2.00
CA THR A 6 -38.36 23.95 1.36
C THR A 6 -38.18 25.11 0.39
N ALA A 7 -37.34 26.08 0.75
CA ALA A 7 -36.90 27.10 -0.21
C ALA A 7 -36.23 26.40 -1.40
N PRO A 8 -36.49 26.85 -2.64
CA PRO A 8 -35.83 26.28 -3.81
C PRO A 8 -34.31 26.56 -3.70
N PHE A 9 -33.53 25.50 -3.63
CA PHE A 9 -32.07 25.60 -3.74
C PHE A 9 -31.75 26.25 -5.09
N SER A 10 -31.17 27.45 -5.08
CA SER A 10 -30.71 28.07 -6.32
C SER A 10 -29.40 27.40 -6.74
N ILE A 11 -29.22 27.19 -8.04
CA ILE A 11 -27.97 26.66 -8.62
C ILE A 11 -26.77 27.50 -8.19
N GLU A 12 -26.95 28.79 -8.01
CA GLU A 12 -25.94 29.73 -7.52
C GLU A 12 -25.49 29.41 -6.09
N THR A 13 -26.43 29.07 -5.20
CA THR A 13 -26.11 28.68 -3.80
C THR A 13 -25.38 27.36 -3.75
N LEU A 14 -25.76 26.37 -4.58
CA LEU A 14 -25.08 25.10 -4.72
C LEU A 14 -23.66 25.26 -5.29
N LEU A 15 -23.49 26.05 -6.34
CA LEU A 15 -22.18 26.34 -6.92
C LEU A 15 -21.25 27.01 -5.91
N LYS A 16 -21.80 27.97 -5.13
CA LYS A 16 -21.03 28.64 -4.07
C LYS A 16 -20.61 27.67 -2.97
N GLN A 17 -21.55 26.88 -2.44
CA GLN A 17 -21.25 25.87 -1.40
C GLN A 17 -20.24 24.84 -1.89
N PHE A 18 -20.37 24.42 -3.14
CA PHE A 18 -19.45 23.48 -3.77
C PHE A 18 -18.05 24.08 -3.96
N THR A 19 -17.98 25.34 -4.40
CA THR A 19 -16.70 26.07 -4.56
C THR A 19 -16.04 26.27 -3.21
N ASP A 20 -16.79 26.65 -2.18
CA ASP A 20 -16.29 26.86 -0.82
C ASP A 20 -15.80 25.52 -0.21
N ALA A 21 -16.53 24.42 -0.40
CA ALA A 21 -16.14 23.10 0.07
C ALA A 21 -14.91 22.54 -0.67
N ASN A 22 -14.85 22.72 -2.00
CA ASN A 22 -13.69 22.32 -2.81
C ASN A 22 -12.46 23.17 -2.45
N GLN A 23 -12.63 24.47 -2.21
CA GLN A 23 -11.57 25.35 -1.72
C GLN A 23 -11.09 24.91 -0.33
N SER A 24 -12.01 24.50 0.55
CA SER A 24 -11.68 23.97 1.88
C SER A 24 -10.86 22.68 1.78
N LEU A 25 -11.24 21.75 0.89
CA LEU A 25 -10.46 20.52 0.62
C LEU A 25 -9.07 20.83 0.08
N VAL A 26 -8.97 21.74 -0.89
CA VAL A 26 -7.68 22.18 -1.44
C VAL A 26 -6.84 22.88 -0.37
N ASN A 27 -7.44 23.70 0.47
CA ASN A 27 -6.76 24.38 1.57
C ASN A 27 -6.33 23.40 2.67
N ASP A 28 -7.15 22.40 3.00
CA ASP A 28 -6.82 21.36 3.97
C ASP A 28 -5.72 20.44 3.42
N TRP A 29 -5.77 20.11 2.12
CA TRP A 29 -4.70 19.42 1.43
C TRP A 29 -3.42 20.27 1.37
N GLN A 30 -3.50 21.55 1.01
CA GLN A 30 -2.38 22.49 1.04
C GLN A 30 -1.83 22.67 2.46
N HIS A 31 -2.68 22.74 3.47
CA HIS A 31 -2.26 22.86 4.86
C HIS A 31 -1.51 21.60 5.31
N ARG A 32 -2.01 20.42 5.01
CA ARG A 32 -1.33 19.13 5.28
C ARG A 32 -0.07 18.98 4.44
N PHE A 33 -0.13 19.36 3.17
CA PHE A 33 1.03 19.43 2.29
C PHE A 33 2.07 20.42 2.83
N ASN A 34 1.65 21.63 3.25
CA ASN A 34 2.53 22.63 3.84
C ASN A 34 3.04 22.22 5.24
N GLN A 35 2.28 21.47 6.04
CA GLN A 35 2.80 20.87 7.28
C GLN A 35 3.88 19.82 6.99
N THR A 36 3.80 19.12 5.87
CA THR A 36 4.87 18.25 5.36
C THR A 36 6.04 19.09 4.81
N LEU A 37 5.78 20.35 4.42
CA LEU A 37 6.73 21.31 3.90
C LEU A 37 7.25 22.32 4.95
N GLU A 38 6.79 22.24 6.22
CA GLU A 38 7.26 23.17 7.27
C GLU A 38 8.78 23.10 7.48
N PRO A 39 9.43 24.17 8.01
CA PRO A 39 10.89 24.38 8.00
C PRO A 39 11.73 23.22 8.57
N ASN A 40 11.10 22.27 9.25
CA ASN A 40 11.75 21.09 9.82
C ASN A 40 11.59 19.81 8.94
N GLY A 41 10.88 19.89 7.81
CA GLY A 41 10.54 18.73 6.96
C GLY A 41 11.48 18.48 5.76
N GLY A 42 12.64 19.10 5.67
CA GLY A 42 13.63 18.86 4.61
C GLY A 42 13.27 19.38 3.20
N PHE A 43 12.03 19.81 2.95
CA PHE A 43 11.63 20.35 1.65
C PHE A 43 12.25 21.72 1.32
N PRO A 44 12.37 22.69 2.25
CA PRO A 44 13.06 23.93 1.97
C PRO A 44 14.52 23.73 1.55
N GLU A 45 15.20 22.76 2.16
CA GLU A 45 16.58 22.41 1.81
C GLU A 45 16.65 21.72 0.44
N THR A 46 15.78 20.75 0.18
CA THR A 46 15.64 20.07 -1.12
C THR A 46 15.27 21.07 -2.23
N TYR A 47 14.40 22.05 -1.94
CA TYR A 47 14.03 23.10 -2.88
C TYR A 47 15.20 24.07 -3.15
N GLN A 48 15.98 24.44 -2.13
CA GLN A 48 17.19 25.25 -2.31
C GLN A 48 18.24 24.51 -3.14
N GLN A 49 18.42 23.22 -2.92
CA GLN A 49 19.30 22.38 -3.74
C GLN A 49 18.83 22.35 -5.20
N PHE A 50 17.51 22.22 -5.44
CA PHE A 50 16.93 22.28 -6.77
C PHE A 50 17.19 23.63 -7.46
N ILE A 51 16.92 24.75 -6.79
CA ILE A 51 17.19 26.10 -7.33
C ILE A 51 18.69 26.29 -7.62
N GLY A 52 19.56 25.79 -6.73
CA GLY A 52 21.00 25.79 -6.94
C GLY A 52 21.42 25.00 -8.18
N ALA A 53 20.90 23.80 -8.36
CA ALA A 53 21.18 22.96 -9.53
C ALA A 53 20.64 23.54 -10.85
N VAL A 54 19.46 24.17 -10.83
CA VAL A 54 18.91 24.94 -11.96
C VAL A 54 19.83 26.09 -12.34
N SER A 55 20.33 26.83 -11.35
CA SER A 55 21.23 28.00 -11.58
C SER A 55 22.58 27.58 -12.17
N GLN A 56 23.07 26.39 -11.85
CA GLN A 56 24.33 25.86 -12.37
C GLN A 56 24.22 25.35 -13.81
N ASN A 57 23.03 24.98 -14.27
CA ASN A 57 22.77 24.45 -15.63
C ASN A 57 21.89 25.40 -16.44
N SER A 58 22.25 26.70 -16.47
CA SER A 58 21.46 27.78 -17.07
C SER A 58 21.08 27.54 -18.56
N ASP A 59 21.98 26.94 -19.34
CA ASP A 59 21.76 26.68 -20.77
C ASP A 59 20.68 25.63 -21.03
N GLN A 60 20.72 24.49 -20.31
CA GLN A 60 19.70 23.46 -20.42
C GLN A 60 18.33 23.94 -19.92
N TRP A 61 18.37 24.77 -18.87
CA TRP A 61 17.17 25.40 -18.35
C TRP A 61 16.55 26.39 -19.36
N SER A 62 17.38 27.21 -19.98
CA SER A 62 16.94 28.16 -21.01
C SER A 62 16.37 27.44 -22.21
N GLU A 63 16.97 26.34 -22.66
CA GLU A 63 16.44 25.51 -23.75
C GLU A 63 15.07 24.92 -23.38
N LEU A 64 14.92 24.34 -22.18
CA LEU A 64 13.65 23.79 -21.71
C LEU A 64 12.56 24.86 -21.65
N GLN A 65 12.89 26.05 -21.14
CA GLN A 65 11.99 27.20 -21.06
C GLN A 65 11.57 27.69 -22.45
N ASN A 66 12.52 27.82 -23.38
CA ASN A 66 12.24 28.25 -24.75
C ASN A 66 11.35 27.24 -25.48
N ASN A 67 11.60 25.94 -25.32
CA ASN A 67 10.78 24.88 -25.91
C ASN A 67 9.35 24.90 -25.36
N TYR A 68 9.20 25.11 -24.05
CA TYR A 68 7.88 25.25 -23.41
C TYR A 68 7.14 26.48 -23.95
N GLN A 69 7.78 27.65 -24.00
CA GLN A 69 7.17 28.88 -24.53
C GLN A 69 6.77 28.75 -26.01
N ALA A 70 7.63 28.14 -26.83
CA ALA A 70 7.34 27.90 -28.24
C ALA A 70 6.13 26.94 -28.40
N SER A 71 6.03 25.91 -27.57
CA SER A 71 4.91 24.96 -27.58
C SER A 71 3.62 25.62 -27.11
N GLN A 72 3.65 26.41 -26.04
CA GLN A 72 2.50 27.18 -25.58
C GLN A 72 2.01 28.18 -26.64
N LYS A 73 2.93 28.88 -27.30
CA LYS A 73 2.59 29.78 -28.40
C LYS A 73 1.89 29.06 -29.54
N LYS A 74 2.43 27.93 -30.01
CA LYS A 74 1.81 27.09 -31.05
C LYS A 74 0.41 26.63 -30.65
N LEU A 75 0.25 26.18 -29.41
CA LEU A 75 -1.03 25.75 -28.87
C LEU A 75 -2.05 26.89 -28.86
N TRP A 76 -1.64 28.09 -28.46
CA TRP A 76 -2.49 29.27 -28.46
C TRP A 76 -2.92 29.68 -29.89
N GLU A 77 -1.98 29.70 -30.86
CA GLU A 77 -2.25 29.98 -32.27
C GLU A 77 -3.23 28.95 -32.86
N SER A 78 -3.04 27.65 -32.51
CA SER A 78 -3.96 26.58 -32.92
C SER A 78 -5.37 26.79 -32.36
N PHE A 79 -5.47 27.09 -31.05
CA PHE A 79 -6.75 27.38 -30.41
C PHE A 79 -7.51 28.55 -31.08
N LEU A 80 -6.81 29.65 -31.38
CA LEU A 80 -7.41 30.80 -32.05
C LEU A 80 -7.89 30.44 -33.47
N SER A 81 -7.10 29.66 -34.22
CA SER A 81 -7.47 29.24 -35.59
C SER A 81 -8.64 28.26 -35.60
N GLN A 82 -8.67 27.29 -34.66
CA GLN A 82 -9.78 26.33 -34.55
C GLN A 82 -11.09 27.00 -34.11
N SER A 83 -11.01 27.96 -33.20
CA SER A 83 -12.17 28.75 -32.77
C SER A 83 -12.77 29.57 -33.91
N ALA A 84 -11.95 29.97 -34.89
CA ALA A 84 -12.40 30.73 -36.07
C ALA A 84 -12.96 29.84 -37.19
N VAL A 85 -12.57 28.58 -37.32
CA VAL A 85 -12.85 27.71 -38.50
C VAL A 85 -13.70 26.48 -38.15
N GLY A 86 -13.93 26.16 -36.85
CA GLY A 86 -14.68 24.98 -36.45
C GLY A 86 -13.94 23.64 -36.74
N ALA A 87 -12.63 23.68 -36.87
CA ALA A 87 -11.81 22.51 -37.13
C ALA A 87 -11.74 21.61 -35.89
N LYS A 88 -11.74 20.28 -36.11
CA LYS A 88 -11.56 19.32 -35.01
C LYS A 88 -10.10 19.34 -34.49
N PRO A 89 -9.90 19.27 -33.19
CA PRO A 89 -8.56 19.18 -32.60
C PRO A 89 -7.77 17.96 -33.07
N GLU A 90 -6.44 18.10 -33.13
CA GLU A 90 -5.56 17.00 -33.43
C GLU A 90 -5.60 16.00 -32.26
N ALA A 91 -5.64 14.70 -32.55
CA ALA A 91 -5.86 13.66 -31.53
C ALA A 91 -4.80 13.72 -30.44
N ALA A 92 -5.24 13.93 -29.18
CA ALA A 92 -4.40 13.94 -28.01
C ALA A 92 -3.65 12.62 -27.81
N ALA A 93 -2.52 12.68 -27.09
CA ALA A 93 -1.75 11.52 -26.69
C ALA A 93 -2.67 10.44 -26.07
N LYS A 94 -2.76 9.28 -26.72
CA LYS A 94 -3.55 8.15 -26.25
C LYS A 94 -2.97 7.65 -24.93
N GLY A 95 -3.75 7.70 -23.84
CA GLY A 95 -3.39 6.98 -22.63
C GLY A 95 -3.80 7.58 -21.28
N ASP A 96 -4.01 8.89 -21.15
CA ASP A 96 -4.39 9.49 -19.86
C ASP A 96 -5.90 9.37 -19.62
N ARG A 97 -6.29 8.50 -18.67
CA ARG A 97 -7.70 8.21 -18.35
C ARG A 97 -8.47 9.42 -17.83
N ARG A 98 -7.78 10.43 -17.28
CA ARG A 98 -8.39 11.66 -16.78
C ARG A 98 -9.08 12.46 -17.87
N PHE A 99 -8.59 12.34 -19.10
CA PHE A 99 -9.04 13.08 -20.29
C PHE A 99 -9.69 12.16 -21.36
N GLY A 100 -10.24 11.02 -20.91
CA GLY A 100 -10.80 10.01 -21.80
C GLY A 100 -12.19 10.36 -22.37
N ALA A 101 -12.92 11.32 -21.80
CA ALA A 101 -14.22 11.75 -22.31
C ALA A 101 -14.07 12.58 -23.60
N ALA A 102 -15.03 12.44 -24.52
CA ALA A 102 -15.01 13.10 -25.84
C ALA A 102 -14.98 14.63 -25.73
N GLU A 103 -15.63 15.16 -24.70
CA GLU A 103 -15.72 16.60 -24.45
C GLU A 103 -14.34 17.28 -24.27
N TRP A 104 -13.35 16.54 -23.82
CA TRP A 104 -11.97 17.03 -23.71
C TRP A 104 -11.27 17.26 -25.05
N SER A 105 -11.80 16.68 -26.11
CA SER A 105 -11.24 16.83 -27.46
C SER A 105 -12.20 17.53 -28.44
N ASP A 106 -13.51 17.41 -28.20
CA ASP A 106 -14.52 17.96 -29.14
C ASP A 106 -14.78 19.45 -28.90
N VAL A 107 -14.47 19.99 -27.70
CA VAL A 107 -14.67 21.39 -27.35
C VAL A 107 -13.33 22.12 -27.32
N PRO A 108 -13.06 23.07 -28.21
CA PRO A 108 -11.76 23.72 -28.37
C PRO A 108 -11.19 24.31 -27.07
N LEU A 109 -12.04 24.91 -26.23
CA LEU A 109 -11.60 25.47 -24.93
C LEU A 109 -11.06 24.41 -24.00
N PHE A 110 -11.74 23.27 -23.86
CA PHE A 110 -11.31 22.20 -22.96
C PHE A 110 -10.12 21.44 -23.52
N ASP A 111 -10.01 21.31 -24.85
CA ASP A 111 -8.79 20.78 -25.45
C ASP A 111 -7.59 21.68 -25.16
N TYR A 112 -7.74 22.99 -25.31
CA TYR A 112 -6.71 23.97 -24.97
C TYR A 112 -6.28 23.89 -23.51
N ILE A 113 -7.24 23.83 -22.58
CA ILE A 113 -6.97 23.68 -21.13
C ILE A 113 -6.20 22.39 -20.85
N LYS A 114 -6.63 21.26 -21.42
CA LYS A 114 -5.97 19.95 -21.31
C LYS A 114 -4.53 20.00 -21.83
N GLN A 115 -4.34 20.48 -23.06
CA GLN A 115 -3.02 20.55 -23.69
C GLN A 115 -2.07 21.50 -22.96
N SER A 116 -2.56 22.65 -22.50
CA SER A 116 -1.77 23.58 -21.69
C SER A 116 -1.31 22.95 -20.39
N TYR A 117 -2.19 22.21 -19.72
CA TYR A 117 -1.84 21.47 -18.49
C TYR A 117 -0.80 20.38 -18.77
N LEU A 118 -0.97 19.57 -19.83
CA LEU A 118 0.00 18.53 -20.18
C LEU A 118 1.38 19.10 -20.49
N LEU A 119 1.46 20.19 -21.28
CA LEU A 119 2.71 20.88 -21.56
C LEU A 119 3.38 21.43 -20.29
N ALA A 120 2.61 22.02 -19.37
CA ALA A 120 3.12 22.52 -18.11
C ALA A 120 3.62 21.38 -17.20
N SER A 121 2.92 20.24 -17.21
CA SER A 121 3.28 19.04 -16.47
C SER A 121 4.60 18.44 -16.97
N ASP A 122 4.72 18.27 -18.28
CA ASP A 122 5.94 17.76 -18.91
C ASP A 122 7.13 18.69 -18.68
N TRP A 123 6.89 20.01 -18.73
CA TRP A 123 7.90 21.00 -18.43
C TRP A 123 8.40 20.89 -16.97
N LEU A 124 7.47 20.79 -15.99
CA LEU A 124 7.83 20.72 -14.57
C LEU A 124 8.59 19.42 -14.25
N ILE A 125 8.12 18.29 -14.73
CA ILE A 125 8.77 16.99 -14.56
C ILE A 125 10.13 16.99 -15.25
N GLY A 126 10.19 17.42 -16.52
CA GLY A 126 11.42 17.50 -17.29
C GLY A 126 12.45 18.49 -16.68
N ALA A 127 11.97 19.53 -15.99
CA ALA A 127 12.83 20.45 -15.24
C ALA A 127 13.60 19.73 -14.13
N VAL A 128 12.90 18.88 -13.34
CA VAL A 128 13.54 18.09 -12.28
C VAL A 128 14.43 16.99 -12.87
N GLU A 129 13.98 16.31 -13.93
CA GLU A 129 14.75 15.22 -14.55
C GLU A 129 16.11 15.69 -15.12
N LYS A 130 16.17 16.92 -15.66
CA LYS A 130 17.38 17.48 -16.23
C LYS A 130 18.35 18.09 -15.20
N THR A 131 17.97 18.19 -13.92
CA THR A 131 18.89 18.69 -12.89
C THR A 131 19.95 17.67 -12.52
N ASP A 132 21.14 18.16 -12.17
CA ASP A 132 22.24 17.36 -11.62
C ASP A 132 22.14 17.30 -10.09
N LEU A 133 21.05 16.65 -9.62
CA LEU A 133 20.83 16.36 -8.21
C LEU A 133 21.26 14.92 -7.91
N ASP A 134 21.68 14.67 -6.66
CA ASP A 134 21.90 13.30 -6.21
C ASP A 134 20.61 12.47 -6.33
N PRO A 135 20.72 11.14 -6.57
CA PRO A 135 19.56 10.30 -6.88
C PRO A 135 18.44 10.33 -5.82
N PRO A 136 18.72 10.33 -4.50
CA PRO A 136 17.68 10.45 -3.48
C PRO A 136 16.93 11.80 -3.53
N THR A 137 17.65 12.91 -3.61
CA THR A 137 17.07 14.25 -3.71
C THR A 137 16.24 14.40 -4.99
N LYS A 138 16.75 13.91 -6.12
CA LYS A 138 16.04 13.92 -7.41
C LYS A 138 14.73 13.12 -7.33
N ARG A 139 14.75 11.93 -6.75
CA ARG A 139 13.56 11.09 -6.54
C ARG A 139 12.51 11.82 -5.70
N LYS A 140 12.94 12.43 -4.60
CA LYS A 140 12.07 13.23 -3.72
C LYS A 140 11.42 14.40 -4.49
N MET A 141 12.19 15.14 -5.26
CA MET A 141 11.68 16.25 -6.07
C MET A 141 10.71 15.79 -7.15
N LEU A 142 11.01 14.69 -7.86
CA LEU A 142 10.12 14.12 -8.86
C LEU A 142 8.80 13.67 -8.24
N PHE A 143 8.85 13.06 -7.05
CA PHE A 143 7.65 12.66 -6.33
C PHE A 143 6.75 13.86 -6.02
N PHE A 144 7.28 14.93 -5.42
CA PHE A 144 6.49 16.12 -5.10
C PHE A 144 6.02 16.87 -6.36
N ALA A 145 6.83 16.93 -7.41
CA ALA A 145 6.42 17.50 -8.68
C ALA A 145 5.23 16.76 -9.28
N ARG A 146 5.24 15.42 -9.25
CA ARG A 146 4.10 14.59 -9.68
C ARG A 146 2.87 14.81 -8.80
N GLN A 147 3.02 14.86 -7.47
CA GLN A 147 1.91 15.17 -6.56
C GLN A 147 1.25 16.52 -6.91
N TYR A 148 2.07 17.54 -7.17
CA TYR A 148 1.58 18.86 -7.58
C TYR A 148 0.84 18.81 -8.92
N VAL A 149 1.44 18.18 -9.94
CA VAL A 149 0.83 17.98 -11.25
C VAL A 149 -0.51 17.26 -11.12
N ASP A 150 -0.57 16.17 -10.37
CA ASP A 150 -1.78 15.40 -10.17
C ASP A 150 -2.89 16.22 -9.51
N ALA A 151 -2.56 16.99 -8.48
CA ALA A 151 -3.50 17.86 -7.77
C ALA A 151 -4.04 18.98 -8.67
N MET A 152 -3.19 19.57 -9.51
CA MET A 152 -3.53 20.69 -10.39
C MET A 152 -4.18 20.27 -11.71
N SER A 153 -4.48 19.00 -11.88
CA SER A 153 -5.16 18.52 -13.09
C SER A 153 -6.51 19.23 -13.29
N PRO A 154 -6.79 19.80 -14.48
CA PRO A 154 -8.07 20.46 -14.75
C PRO A 154 -9.27 19.52 -14.63
N SER A 155 -9.05 18.20 -14.69
CA SER A 155 -10.11 17.21 -14.44
C SER A 155 -10.64 17.23 -13.00
N ASN A 156 -9.85 17.75 -12.04
CA ASN A 156 -10.20 17.76 -10.61
C ASN A 156 -11.11 18.92 -10.20
N PHE A 157 -11.40 19.85 -11.11
CA PHE A 157 -12.15 21.07 -10.79
C PHE A 157 -13.45 21.18 -11.61
N LEU A 158 -14.52 21.58 -10.92
CA LEU A 158 -15.85 21.74 -11.54
C LEU A 158 -15.80 22.64 -12.79
N ALA A 159 -15.15 23.79 -12.69
CA ALA A 159 -15.16 24.82 -13.75
C ALA A 159 -14.36 24.40 -14.99
N THR A 160 -13.42 23.49 -14.88
CA THR A 160 -12.52 23.09 -15.97
C THR A 160 -12.77 21.67 -16.47
N ASN A 161 -13.62 20.89 -15.80
CA ASN A 161 -13.96 19.52 -16.21
C ASN A 161 -15.24 19.50 -17.06
N PRO A 162 -15.15 19.33 -18.40
CA PRO A 162 -16.31 19.39 -19.29
C PRO A 162 -17.32 18.26 -19.06
N GLU A 163 -16.85 17.07 -18.64
CA GLU A 163 -17.75 15.94 -18.36
C GLU A 163 -18.61 16.22 -17.10
N VAL A 164 -18.01 16.85 -16.08
CA VAL A 164 -18.73 17.26 -14.87
C VAL A 164 -19.72 18.38 -15.18
N LEU A 165 -19.30 19.38 -15.95
CA LEU A 165 -20.19 20.48 -16.34
C LEU A 165 -21.40 20.00 -17.14
N LYS A 166 -21.16 19.12 -18.12
CA LYS A 166 -22.23 18.51 -18.92
C LYS A 166 -23.18 17.71 -18.02
N LEU A 167 -22.65 16.84 -17.15
CA LEU A 167 -23.45 16.03 -16.23
C LEU A 167 -24.28 16.91 -15.29
N ALA A 168 -23.71 17.99 -14.78
CA ALA A 168 -24.44 18.94 -13.92
C ALA A 168 -25.59 19.61 -14.65
N LEU A 169 -25.41 20.01 -15.91
CA LEU A 169 -26.46 20.58 -16.74
C LEU A 169 -27.54 19.54 -17.09
N ASP A 170 -27.15 18.37 -17.54
CA ASP A 170 -28.07 17.29 -17.96
C ASP A 170 -28.93 16.80 -16.76
N SER A 171 -28.35 16.75 -15.57
CA SER A 171 -29.02 16.36 -14.33
C SER A 171 -29.73 17.53 -13.62
N ARG A 172 -29.72 18.73 -14.18
CA ARG A 172 -30.26 19.95 -13.55
C ARG A 172 -29.71 20.19 -12.13
N GLY A 173 -28.43 19.86 -11.92
CA GLY A 173 -27.73 20.03 -10.65
C GLY A 173 -27.87 18.87 -9.67
N GLU A 174 -28.64 17.82 -9.96
CA GLU A 174 -28.79 16.67 -9.06
C GLU A 174 -27.46 15.94 -8.79
N SER A 175 -26.59 15.86 -9.80
CA SER A 175 -25.24 15.27 -9.64
C SER A 175 -24.40 16.03 -8.61
N LEU A 176 -24.47 17.36 -8.63
CA LEU A 176 -23.74 18.20 -7.66
C LEU A 176 -24.32 18.09 -6.25
N ALA A 177 -25.65 18.02 -6.12
CA ALA A 177 -26.31 17.83 -4.82
C ALA A 177 -25.92 16.48 -4.20
N SER A 178 -25.90 15.40 -5.02
CA SER A 178 -25.45 14.08 -4.60
C SER A 178 -23.96 14.09 -4.24
N GLY A 179 -23.13 14.78 -5.01
CA GLY A 179 -21.70 14.94 -4.75
C GLY A 179 -21.41 15.66 -3.45
N LEU A 180 -22.15 16.73 -3.15
CA LEU A 180 -22.04 17.46 -1.88
C LEU A 180 -22.43 16.57 -0.69
N LYS A 181 -23.48 15.76 -0.83
CA LYS A 181 -23.87 14.79 0.20
C LYS A 181 -22.73 13.78 0.45
N ASN A 182 -22.17 13.18 -0.59
CA ASN A 182 -21.05 12.23 -0.48
C ASN A 182 -19.84 12.89 0.22
N LEU A 183 -19.54 14.14 -0.13
CA LEU A 183 -18.45 14.90 0.50
C LEU A 183 -18.69 15.11 2.01
N MET A 184 -19.90 15.51 2.39
CA MET A 184 -20.24 15.71 3.82
C MET A 184 -20.13 14.42 4.62
N GLU A 185 -20.61 13.29 4.06
CA GLU A 185 -20.48 11.97 4.69
C GLU A 185 -19.01 11.55 4.86
N ASP A 186 -18.15 11.86 3.88
CA ASP A 186 -16.72 11.53 3.95
C ASP A 186 -15.94 12.45 4.90
N ILE A 187 -16.35 13.71 5.03
CA ILE A 187 -15.83 14.63 6.08
C ILE A 187 -16.14 14.07 7.47
N GLU A 188 -17.37 13.60 7.71
CA GLU A 188 -17.74 12.97 8.99
C GLU A 188 -16.95 11.69 9.27
N LYS A 189 -16.71 10.86 8.25
CA LYS A 189 -15.86 9.67 8.35
C LYS A 189 -14.36 10.01 8.53
N GLY A 190 -13.94 11.20 8.12
CA GLY A 190 -12.54 11.65 8.08
C GLY A 190 -11.69 10.91 7.05
N ARG A 191 -12.28 10.41 5.95
CA ARG A 191 -11.62 9.74 4.82
C ARG A 191 -12.50 9.68 3.58
N ILE A 192 -11.86 9.55 2.42
CA ILE A 192 -12.55 9.39 1.14
C ILE A 192 -13.11 7.96 1.04
N SER A 193 -14.39 7.82 0.70
CA SER A 193 -15.01 6.53 0.41
C SER A 193 -14.57 6.03 -0.98
N MET A 194 -13.83 4.92 -1.01
CA MET A 194 -13.32 4.31 -2.25
C MET A 194 -14.17 3.13 -2.73
N THR A 195 -15.12 2.68 -1.92
CA THR A 195 -16.01 1.54 -2.22
C THR A 195 -17.33 1.67 -1.47
N ASP A 196 -18.39 1.01 -1.95
CA ASP A 196 -19.63 0.84 -1.19
C ASP A 196 -19.41 -0.17 -0.06
N GLU A 197 -19.06 0.36 1.12
CA GLU A 197 -18.76 -0.45 2.32
C GLU A 197 -19.98 -1.20 2.86
N SER A 198 -21.20 -0.79 2.52
CA SER A 198 -22.43 -1.44 2.98
C SER A 198 -22.58 -2.87 2.47
N LYS A 199 -21.86 -3.22 1.42
CA LYS A 199 -21.87 -4.56 0.79
C LYS A 199 -20.96 -5.57 1.49
N PHE A 200 -20.13 -5.14 2.44
CA PHE A 200 -19.13 -5.99 3.06
C PHE A 200 -19.32 -6.08 4.57
N ALA A 201 -19.16 -7.29 5.10
CA ALA A 201 -19.19 -7.56 6.53
C ALA A 201 -18.19 -8.70 6.84
N VAL A 202 -17.16 -8.37 7.62
CA VAL A 202 -16.16 -9.33 8.07
C VAL A 202 -16.81 -10.46 8.88
N GLY A 203 -16.46 -11.71 8.58
CA GLY A 203 -17.07 -12.91 9.15
C GLY A 203 -18.40 -13.33 8.51
N LYS A 204 -18.96 -12.55 7.56
CA LYS A 204 -20.21 -12.91 6.84
C LYS A 204 -19.99 -13.16 5.36
N ASN A 205 -19.35 -12.25 4.66
CA ASN A 205 -19.00 -12.37 3.24
C ASN A 205 -17.53 -12.04 2.93
N ILE A 206 -16.78 -11.65 3.94
CA ILE A 206 -15.32 -11.49 3.91
C ILE A 206 -14.75 -12.23 5.12
N ALA A 207 -13.56 -12.84 5.00
CA ALA A 207 -12.91 -13.63 6.04
C ALA A 207 -13.81 -14.78 6.55
N THR A 208 -14.33 -15.57 5.62
CA THR A 208 -15.34 -16.60 5.92
C THR A 208 -14.78 -18.01 6.06
N THR A 209 -13.47 -18.18 5.92
CA THR A 209 -12.85 -19.50 6.08
C THR A 209 -13.02 -20.01 7.51
N VAL A 210 -13.57 -21.22 7.64
CA VAL A 210 -13.95 -21.80 8.93
C VAL A 210 -12.72 -22.09 9.78
N GLY A 211 -12.77 -21.70 11.05
CA GLY A 211 -11.68 -21.88 12.00
C GLY A 211 -12.06 -21.40 13.40
N ALA A 212 -11.10 -21.32 14.27
CA ALA A 212 -11.26 -20.78 15.61
C ALA A 212 -10.00 -20.04 16.07
N VAL A 213 -10.18 -19.02 16.90
CA VAL A 213 -9.11 -18.42 17.70
C VAL A 213 -8.68 -19.44 18.75
N VAL A 214 -7.42 -19.83 18.75
CA VAL A 214 -6.85 -20.83 19.66
C VAL A 214 -5.89 -20.24 20.70
N PHE A 215 -5.49 -19.00 20.51
CA PHE A 215 -4.67 -18.25 21.44
C PHE A 215 -4.98 -16.76 21.33
N GLU A 216 -4.82 -16.06 22.42
CA GLU A 216 -4.99 -14.61 22.52
C GLU A 216 -4.07 -14.03 23.59
N ASN A 217 -3.54 -12.85 23.30
CA ASN A 217 -2.93 -11.94 24.27
C ASN A 217 -3.32 -10.50 23.93
N GLU A 218 -2.70 -9.53 24.59
CA GLU A 218 -3.00 -8.10 24.37
C GLU A 218 -2.75 -7.60 22.94
N LEU A 219 -1.92 -8.28 22.13
CA LEU A 219 -1.45 -7.82 20.83
C LEU A 219 -2.00 -8.64 19.67
N ILE A 220 -2.21 -9.94 19.85
CA ILE A 220 -2.66 -10.83 18.79
C ILE A 220 -3.77 -11.78 19.21
N GLN A 221 -4.58 -12.17 18.23
CA GLN A 221 -5.29 -13.45 18.23
C GLN A 221 -4.61 -14.38 17.22
N LEU A 222 -4.45 -15.66 17.57
CA LEU A 222 -3.98 -16.69 16.66
C LEU A 222 -5.16 -17.56 16.22
N ILE A 223 -5.46 -17.52 14.93
CA ILE A 223 -6.54 -18.32 14.33
C ILE A 223 -5.97 -19.62 13.79
N GLN A 224 -6.55 -20.75 14.13
CA GLN A 224 -6.33 -22.03 13.47
C GLN A 224 -7.53 -22.33 12.58
N TYR A 225 -7.28 -22.58 11.29
CA TYR A 225 -8.35 -22.91 10.35
C TYR A 225 -8.65 -24.41 10.33
N THR A 226 -9.90 -24.73 10.04
CA THR A 226 -10.37 -26.11 9.90
C THR A 226 -9.78 -26.75 8.64
N PRO A 227 -9.10 -27.90 8.73
CA PRO A 227 -8.57 -28.59 7.56
C PRO A 227 -9.65 -28.95 6.55
N THR A 228 -9.37 -28.79 5.27
CA THR A 228 -10.28 -29.21 4.16
C THR A 228 -9.95 -30.61 3.65
N THR A 229 -8.83 -31.20 4.06
CA THR A 229 -8.34 -32.51 3.64
C THR A 229 -8.27 -33.50 4.81
N LYS A 230 -8.43 -34.82 4.56
CA LYS A 230 -8.33 -35.84 5.59
C LYS A 230 -6.91 -36.08 6.11
N THR A 231 -5.92 -35.77 5.26
CA THR A 231 -4.49 -35.84 5.59
C THR A 231 -3.89 -34.46 5.42
N VAL A 232 -3.12 -34.02 6.40
CA VAL A 232 -2.41 -32.73 6.38
C VAL A 232 -0.91 -32.93 6.50
N CYS A 233 -0.16 -31.91 6.15
CA CYS A 233 1.28 -31.87 6.34
C CYS A 233 1.64 -31.85 7.83
N GLU A 234 2.70 -32.54 8.21
CA GLU A 234 3.18 -32.63 9.61
C GLU A 234 3.55 -31.25 10.16
N ARG A 235 4.25 -30.44 9.36
CA ARG A 235 4.63 -29.07 9.73
C ARG A 235 3.51 -28.10 9.35
N PRO A 236 2.89 -27.44 10.33
CA PRO A 236 1.86 -26.43 10.05
C PRO A 236 2.49 -25.19 9.38
N LEU A 237 1.66 -24.41 8.72
CA LEU A 237 1.98 -23.14 8.12
C LEU A 237 1.44 -22.00 9.00
N LEU A 238 2.31 -21.12 9.47
CA LEU A 238 1.94 -19.89 10.16
C LEU A 238 2.02 -18.71 9.18
N LEU A 239 0.93 -17.97 9.04
CA LEU A 239 0.82 -16.78 8.22
C LEU A 239 0.88 -15.52 9.11
N VAL A 240 1.78 -14.61 8.78
CA VAL A 240 1.96 -13.32 9.47
C VAL A 240 1.70 -12.18 8.49
N PRO A 241 0.50 -11.59 8.55
CA PRO A 241 0.13 -10.45 7.71
C PRO A 241 0.79 -9.15 8.21
N PRO A 242 0.70 -8.05 7.44
CA PRO A 242 1.08 -6.72 7.93
C PRO A 242 0.32 -6.34 9.20
N CYS A 243 0.98 -5.64 10.12
CA CYS A 243 0.34 -5.09 11.32
C CYS A 243 -0.37 -3.74 11.08
N ILE A 244 -0.22 -3.16 9.89
CA ILE A 244 -0.82 -1.87 9.50
C ILE A 244 -2.23 -1.98 8.91
N ASN A 245 -2.62 -3.19 8.48
CA ASN A 245 -3.94 -3.52 7.95
C ASN A 245 -4.43 -4.86 8.51
N LYS A 246 -5.70 -5.16 8.26
CA LYS A 246 -6.32 -6.40 8.72
C LYS A 246 -5.85 -7.62 7.93
N PHE A 247 -5.74 -8.75 8.60
CA PHE A 247 -5.25 -10.01 8.03
C PHE A 247 -6.08 -10.53 6.85
N TYR A 248 -7.35 -10.15 6.76
CA TYR A 248 -8.28 -10.75 5.80
C TYR A 248 -8.00 -10.41 4.33
N LEU A 249 -6.99 -9.60 4.03
CA LEU A 249 -6.45 -9.55 2.67
C LEU A 249 -6.10 -10.97 2.16
N MET A 250 -5.58 -11.81 3.05
CA MET A 250 -5.21 -13.20 2.73
C MET A 250 -6.40 -14.17 2.77
N ASP A 251 -7.59 -13.68 3.13
CA ASP A 251 -8.83 -14.45 3.23
C ASP A 251 -10.05 -13.60 2.83
N LEU A 252 -9.98 -12.90 1.68
CA LEU A 252 -11.02 -11.97 1.23
C LEU A 252 -12.34 -12.71 0.96
N GLU A 253 -12.36 -13.52 -0.08
CA GLU A 253 -13.51 -14.31 -0.52
C GLU A 253 -13.01 -15.72 -0.86
N PRO A 254 -13.87 -16.73 -0.92
CA PRO A 254 -13.45 -18.12 -1.17
C PRO A 254 -12.55 -18.29 -2.41
N GLU A 255 -12.83 -17.55 -3.48
CA GLU A 255 -12.08 -17.60 -4.75
C GLU A 255 -10.74 -16.85 -4.70
N ASN A 256 -10.59 -15.93 -3.75
CA ASN A 256 -9.40 -15.06 -3.57
C ASN A 256 -8.67 -15.37 -2.26
N SER A 257 -9.03 -16.43 -1.53
CA SER A 257 -8.42 -16.76 -0.25
C SER A 257 -7.11 -17.53 -0.42
N PHE A 258 -6.02 -16.94 0.01
CA PHE A 258 -4.73 -17.62 0.12
C PHE A 258 -4.75 -18.67 1.25
N VAL A 259 -5.48 -18.38 2.34
CA VAL A 259 -5.72 -19.33 3.43
C VAL A 259 -6.37 -20.60 2.92
N ARG A 260 -7.49 -20.47 2.20
CA ARG A 260 -8.21 -21.61 1.65
C ARG A 260 -7.37 -22.40 0.66
N PHE A 261 -6.63 -21.68 -0.21
CA PHE A 261 -5.69 -22.34 -1.12
C PHE A 261 -4.68 -23.20 -0.36
N ALA A 262 -4.06 -22.67 0.71
CA ALA A 262 -3.10 -23.44 1.50
C ALA A 262 -3.74 -24.64 2.22
N LEU A 263 -4.98 -24.51 2.74
CA LEU A 263 -5.75 -25.62 3.33
C LEU A 263 -6.00 -26.72 2.30
N ASP A 264 -6.40 -26.35 1.07
CA ASP A 264 -6.68 -27.29 -0.02
C ASP A 264 -5.41 -28.00 -0.52
N GLN A 265 -4.21 -27.42 -0.30
CA GLN A 265 -2.92 -28.09 -0.49
C GLN A 265 -2.55 -29.04 0.67
N GLY A 266 -3.41 -29.18 1.67
CA GLY A 266 -3.22 -30.07 2.82
C GLY A 266 -2.33 -29.50 3.92
N HIS A 267 -2.23 -28.19 4.06
CA HIS A 267 -1.56 -27.58 5.21
C HIS A 267 -2.49 -27.35 6.39
N THR A 268 -2.01 -27.55 7.61
CA THR A 268 -2.63 -26.98 8.80
C THR A 268 -2.22 -25.51 8.85
N VAL A 269 -3.18 -24.59 8.78
CA VAL A 269 -2.92 -23.15 8.63
C VAL A 269 -3.27 -22.41 9.90
N PHE A 270 -2.32 -21.59 10.38
CA PHE A 270 -2.49 -20.59 11.43
C PHE A 270 -2.35 -19.19 10.86
N MET A 271 -3.10 -18.23 11.41
CA MET A 271 -3.05 -16.82 11.01
C MET A 271 -2.93 -15.92 12.23
N VAL A 272 -1.96 -15.02 12.20
CA VAL A 272 -1.89 -13.93 13.18
C VAL A 272 -2.92 -12.87 12.82
N SER A 273 -3.80 -12.55 13.76
CA SER A 273 -4.72 -11.42 13.69
C SER A 273 -4.26 -10.35 14.66
N TRP A 274 -3.66 -9.28 14.13
CA TRP A 274 -3.20 -8.15 14.94
C TRP A 274 -4.38 -7.36 15.51
N ARG A 275 -4.27 -7.00 16.79
CA ARG A 275 -5.23 -6.11 17.43
C ARG A 275 -5.08 -4.68 16.90
N ASN A 276 -6.19 -3.95 16.80
CA ASN A 276 -6.13 -2.50 16.62
C ASN A 276 -5.67 -1.86 17.92
N VAL A 277 -4.46 -1.29 17.94
CA VAL A 277 -3.84 -0.72 19.13
C VAL A 277 -4.64 0.48 19.64
N LYS A 278 -4.86 0.55 20.94
CA LYS A 278 -5.57 1.60 21.66
C LYS A 278 -4.62 2.34 22.61
N GLU A 279 -5.14 3.37 23.29
CA GLU A 279 -4.35 4.23 24.18
C GLU A 279 -3.62 3.45 25.31
N ASP A 280 -4.25 2.40 25.84
CA ASP A 280 -3.65 1.53 26.86
C ASP A 280 -2.42 0.74 26.36
N GLN A 281 -2.28 0.61 25.04
CA GLN A 281 -1.22 -0.12 24.35
C GLN A 281 -0.21 0.79 23.62
N GLN A 282 -0.35 2.11 23.75
CA GLN A 282 0.49 3.10 23.09
C GLN A 282 2.00 3.01 23.40
N HIS A 283 2.35 2.27 24.45
CA HIS A 283 3.72 2.06 24.92
C HIS A 283 4.43 0.87 24.28
N LEU A 284 3.72 0.04 23.49
CA LEU A 284 4.29 -1.17 22.89
C LEU A 284 5.42 -0.83 21.91
N THR A 285 6.47 -1.63 21.97
CA THR A 285 7.71 -1.47 21.22
C THR A 285 7.82 -2.49 20.08
N TRP A 286 8.85 -2.35 19.24
CA TRP A 286 9.21 -3.36 18.25
C TRP A 286 9.45 -4.73 18.90
N ASP A 287 10.17 -4.78 20.02
CA ASP A 287 10.44 -6.01 20.77
C ASP A 287 9.15 -6.71 21.25
N ASN A 288 8.12 -5.94 21.63
CA ASN A 288 6.83 -6.52 22.00
C ASN A 288 6.15 -7.20 20.80
N TYR A 289 6.24 -6.62 19.59
CA TYR A 289 5.73 -7.24 18.38
C TYR A 289 6.46 -8.55 18.05
N LEU A 290 7.76 -8.63 18.32
CA LEU A 290 8.53 -9.86 18.16
C LEU A 290 8.15 -10.91 19.20
N GLU A 291 8.21 -10.57 20.51
CA GLU A 291 8.00 -11.53 21.60
C GLU A 291 6.54 -11.96 21.74
N LEU A 292 5.62 -10.98 21.90
CA LEU A 292 4.21 -11.25 22.14
C LEU A 292 3.47 -11.63 20.85
N GLY A 293 3.96 -11.16 19.71
CA GLY A 293 3.38 -11.43 18.40
C GLY A 293 3.95 -12.70 17.76
N ILE A 294 5.14 -12.58 17.17
CA ILE A 294 5.69 -13.60 16.25
C ILE A 294 6.21 -14.82 17.02
N ILE A 295 7.10 -14.63 17.98
CA ILE A 295 7.74 -15.73 18.72
C ILE A 295 6.67 -16.54 19.47
N LYS A 296 5.71 -15.84 20.08
CA LYS A 296 4.59 -16.49 20.76
C LYS A 296 3.68 -17.26 19.80
N ALA A 297 3.39 -16.73 18.63
CA ALA A 297 2.59 -17.44 17.62
C ALA A 297 3.31 -18.70 17.10
N ILE A 298 4.63 -18.66 16.92
CA ILE A 298 5.47 -19.82 16.57
C ILE A 298 5.37 -20.89 17.67
N GLU A 299 5.56 -20.50 18.94
CA GLU A 299 5.44 -21.42 20.09
C GLU A 299 4.09 -22.14 20.10
N VAL A 300 2.99 -21.37 19.99
CA VAL A 300 1.63 -21.91 20.03
C VAL A 300 1.35 -22.84 18.86
N ALA A 301 1.77 -22.46 17.65
CA ALA A 301 1.57 -23.27 16.44
C ALA A 301 2.34 -24.60 16.52
N ARG A 302 3.56 -24.60 17.06
CA ARG A 302 4.37 -25.80 17.30
C ARG A 302 3.72 -26.74 18.33
N ASP A 303 3.28 -26.18 19.46
CA ASP A 303 2.64 -26.95 20.55
C ASP A 303 1.32 -27.60 20.06
N ILE A 304 0.46 -26.85 19.38
CA ILE A 304 -0.77 -27.39 18.77
C ILE A 304 -0.42 -28.40 17.67
N GLY A 305 0.56 -28.09 16.81
CA GLY A 305 1.06 -28.99 15.75
C GLY A 305 1.66 -30.27 16.29
N LYS A 306 2.19 -30.29 17.51
CA LYS A 306 3.05 -31.33 18.08
C LYS A 306 4.24 -31.61 17.19
N THR A 307 4.92 -30.57 16.77
CA THR A 307 6.06 -30.63 15.86
C THR A 307 7.19 -29.76 16.38
N GLU A 308 8.43 -30.14 16.10
CA GLU A 308 9.60 -29.34 16.45
C GLU A 308 9.73 -28.08 15.59
N GLN A 309 9.24 -28.13 14.37
CA GLN A 309 9.36 -27.02 13.41
C GLN A 309 8.06 -26.77 12.67
N ILE A 310 7.85 -25.51 12.26
CA ILE A 310 6.74 -25.07 11.40
C ILE A 310 7.27 -24.45 10.11
N ASN A 311 6.40 -24.22 9.14
CA ASN A 311 6.67 -23.34 8.01
C ASN A 311 6.10 -21.95 8.32
N LEU A 312 6.83 -20.90 7.94
CA LEU A 312 6.50 -19.52 8.30
C LEU A 312 6.39 -18.66 7.03
N LEU A 313 5.34 -17.84 6.96
CA LEU A 313 5.16 -16.88 5.89
C LEU A 313 4.92 -15.50 6.49
N GLY A 314 5.69 -14.51 6.01
CA GLY A 314 5.49 -13.09 6.31
C GLY A 314 5.13 -12.30 5.07
N PHE A 315 4.10 -11.45 5.18
CA PHE A 315 3.66 -10.58 4.10
C PHE A 315 3.95 -9.11 4.42
N CYS A 316 4.61 -8.39 3.49
CA CYS A 316 4.97 -6.97 3.63
C CYS A 316 5.76 -6.73 4.94
N VAL A 317 5.39 -5.75 5.80
CA VAL A 317 6.02 -5.54 7.11
C VAL A 317 5.94 -6.77 8.02
N GLY A 318 4.96 -7.65 7.81
CA GLY A 318 4.91 -8.95 8.49
C GLY A 318 6.14 -9.80 8.18
N GLY A 319 6.69 -9.73 6.96
CA GLY A 319 7.94 -10.41 6.60
C GLY A 319 9.18 -9.79 7.26
N THR A 320 9.21 -8.47 7.41
CA THR A 320 10.27 -7.78 8.18
C THR A 320 10.25 -8.20 9.65
N LEU A 321 9.05 -8.22 10.28
CA LEU A 321 8.85 -8.68 11.66
C LEU A 321 9.28 -10.14 11.84
N VAL A 322 8.86 -11.02 10.92
CA VAL A 322 9.24 -12.45 10.93
C VAL A 322 10.75 -12.62 10.85
N SER A 323 11.41 -11.90 9.94
CA SER A 323 12.87 -12.01 9.77
C SER A 323 13.62 -11.50 10.99
N ALA A 324 13.15 -10.40 11.61
CA ALA A 324 13.69 -9.91 12.87
C ALA A 324 13.52 -10.94 14.02
N ALA A 325 12.33 -11.54 14.15
CA ALA A 325 12.06 -12.57 15.15
C ALA A 325 12.92 -13.84 14.94
N LEU A 326 13.11 -14.27 13.69
CA LEU A 326 13.98 -15.40 13.37
C LEU A 326 15.45 -15.12 13.70
N ALA A 327 15.91 -13.88 13.48
CA ALA A 327 17.27 -13.48 13.88
C ALA A 327 17.46 -13.49 15.41
N VAL A 328 16.42 -13.09 16.17
CA VAL A 328 16.41 -13.23 17.65
C VAL A 328 16.48 -14.70 18.05
N LEU A 329 15.65 -15.57 17.49
CA LEU A 329 15.63 -17.00 17.78
C LEU A 329 16.96 -17.66 17.42
N ALA A 330 17.53 -17.34 16.26
CA ALA A 330 18.85 -17.83 15.88
C ALA A 330 19.97 -17.37 16.83
N ALA A 331 19.89 -16.15 17.38
CA ALA A 331 20.82 -15.67 18.39
C ALA A 331 20.69 -16.42 19.71
N ARG A 332 19.47 -16.89 20.06
CA ARG A 332 19.19 -17.76 21.20
C ARG A 332 19.56 -19.24 20.96
N GLY A 333 19.98 -19.59 19.75
CA GLY A 333 20.25 -20.99 19.36
C GLY A 333 18.99 -21.81 19.15
N GLU A 334 17.87 -21.19 18.81
CA GLU A 334 16.58 -21.81 18.56
C GLU A 334 16.26 -21.88 17.06
N GLU A 335 15.84 -23.04 16.57
CA GLU A 335 15.52 -23.29 15.16
C GLU A 335 14.08 -23.84 14.98
N PRO A 336 13.03 -23.10 15.37
CA PRO A 336 11.67 -23.60 15.36
C PRO A 336 11.01 -23.57 13.97
N VAL A 337 11.71 -23.12 12.93
CA VAL A 337 11.17 -22.90 11.58
C VAL A 337 11.94 -23.71 10.54
N ALA A 338 11.23 -24.49 9.75
CA ALA A 338 11.79 -25.35 8.69
C ALA A 338 11.93 -24.63 7.34
N SER A 339 11.09 -23.64 7.08
CA SER A 339 11.16 -22.82 5.88
C SER A 339 10.52 -21.46 6.07
N LEU A 340 11.04 -20.47 5.35
CA LEU A 340 10.58 -19.09 5.36
C LEU A 340 10.01 -18.74 3.97
N THR A 341 8.82 -18.11 3.95
CA THR A 341 8.29 -17.42 2.77
C THR A 341 8.17 -15.93 3.07
N LEU A 342 8.74 -15.09 2.23
CA LEU A 342 8.57 -13.64 2.28
C LEU A 342 7.80 -13.19 1.05
N MET A 343 6.68 -12.50 1.25
CA MET A 343 5.87 -11.94 0.18
C MET A 343 5.98 -10.41 0.20
N THR A 344 6.52 -9.84 -0.89
CA THR A 344 6.65 -8.39 -1.05
C THR A 344 7.11 -7.69 0.24
N SER A 345 8.25 -8.13 0.77
CA SER A 345 8.80 -7.70 2.05
C SER A 345 10.17 -7.05 1.86
N LEU A 346 10.46 -6.00 2.63
CA LEU A 346 11.78 -5.39 2.70
C LEU A 346 12.57 -5.96 3.89
N LEU A 347 13.80 -6.35 3.63
CA LEU A 347 14.84 -6.60 4.63
C LEU A 347 15.97 -5.58 4.52
N GLU A 348 16.16 -5.04 3.33
CA GLU A 348 17.13 -4.03 2.96
C GLU A 348 16.36 -2.78 2.51
N PHE A 349 16.69 -1.62 3.06
CA PHE A 349 15.90 -0.39 2.98
C PHE A 349 16.63 0.75 2.25
N SER A 350 17.65 0.48 1.44
CA SER A 350 18.29 1.52 0.61
C SER A 350 17.39 1.96 -0.55
N ASP A 351 16.55 1.07 -1.06
CA ASP A 351 15.50 1.37 -2.03
C ASP A 351 14.12 1.00 -1.48
N VAL A 352 13.44 1.99 -0.94
CA VAL A 352 12.10 1.85 -0.34
C VAL A 352 10.99 2.40 -1.25
N GLY A 353 11.31 2.66 -2.53
CA GLY A 353 10.35 3.23 -3.47
C GLY A 353 9.91 4.66 -3.12
N ASP A 354 8.69 5.01 -3.56
CA ASP A 354 8.15 6.36 -3.43
C ASP A 354 7.91 6.80 -1.97
N ILE A 355 7.73 5.86 -1.04
CA ILE A 355 7.58 6.18 0.40
C ILE A 355 8.81 6.89 0.96
N GLY A 356 9.99 6.63 0.39
CA GLY A 356 11.25 7.30 0.75
C GLY A 356 11.21 8.82 0.57
N ALA A 357 10.32 9.35 -0.27
CA ALA A 357 10.15 10.79 -0.43
C ALA A 357 9.68 11.49 0.85
N TYR A 358 8.98 10.78 1.74
CA TYR A 358 8.52 11.28 3.03
C TYR A 358 9.54 11.12 4.16
N ILE A 359 10.64 10.38 3.93
CA ILE A 359 11.55 9.97 5.00
C ILE A 359 12.87 10.74 4.87
N ASP A 360 13.17 11.53 5.88
CA ASP A 360 14.45 12.19 6.09
C ASP A 360 14.77 12.27 7.58
N GLU A 361 15.99 12.71 7.91
CA GLU A 361 16.46 12.75 9.30
C GLU A 361 15.61 13.65 10.18
N ASN A 362 15.15 14.78 9.66
CA ASN A 362 14.36 15.76 10.41
C ASN A 362 12.96 15.18 10.73
N MET A 363 12.31 14.56 9.74
CA MET A 363 11.04 13.88 9.93
C MET A 363 11.17 12.76 10.97
N VAL A 364 12.21 11.93 10.86
CA VAL A 364 12.43 10.83 11.82
C VAL A 364 12.67 11.38 13.23
N LYS A 365 13.50 12.41 13.41
CA LYS A 365 13.73 13.08 14.71
C LYS A 365 12.43 13.66 15.30
N GLN A 366 11.63 14.30 14.47
CA GLN A 366 10.35 14.87 14.89
C GLN A 366 9.38 13.76 15.36
N ARG A 367 9.27 12.67 14.60
CA ARG A 367 8.44 11.53 14.98
C ARG A 367 8.91 10.86 16.26
N GLU A 368 10.22 10.71 16.46
CA GLU A 368 10.77 10.20 17.71
C GLU A 368 10.42 11.09 18.90
N GLN A 369 10.57 12.42 18.75
CA GLN A 369 10.21 13.34 19.82
C GLN A 369 8.74 13.26 20.21
N GLN A 370 7.86 13.07 19.23
CA GLN A 370 6.41 12.99 19.42
C GLN A 370 5.97 11.64 19.99
N LEU A 371 6.61 10.55 19.60
CA LEU A 371 6.07 9.19 19.73
C LEU A 371 6.92 8.24 20.58
N ALA A 372 8.21 8.52 20.82
CA ALA A 372 9.09 7.57 21.49
C ALA A 372 8.71 7.26 22.94
N LYS A 373 7.94 8.13 23.59
CA LYS A 373 7.46 7.95 24.98
C LYS A 373 6.04 7.38 25.06
N GLY A 374 5.41 7.12 23.93
CA GLY A 374 4.03 6.70 23.78
C GLY A 374 3.30 7.48 22.70
N GLY A 375 1.99 7.26 22.58
CA GLY A 375 1.15 7.83 21.55
C GLY A 375 0.81 6.81 20.45
N LEU A 376 -0.12 7.18 19.59
CA LEU A 376 -0.60 6.33 18.51
C LEU A 376 -0.35 7.00 17.17
N VAL A 377 0.11 6.21 16.20
CA VAL A 377 0.03 6.57 14.80
C VAL A 377 -1.29 6.02 14.26
N SER A 378 -2.16 6.92 13.81
CA SER A 378 -3.49 6.54 13.34
C SER A 378 -3.40 5.71 12.05
N GLY A 379 -4.20 4.64 11.98
CA GLY A 379 -4.37 3.89 10.73
C GLY A 379 -4.86 4.75 9.57
N LYS A 380 -5.61 5.83 9.83
CA LYS A 380 -6.02 6.81 8.81
C LYS A 380 -4.82 7.60 8.25
N GLU A 381 -3.89 8.00 9.11
CA GLU A 381 -2.66 8.71 8.70
C GLU A 381 -1.81 7.81 7.80
N ILE A 382 -1.63 6.56 8.20
CA ILE A 382 -0.88 5.56 7.41
C ILE A 382 -1.57 5.32 6.06
N ALA A 383 -2.89 5.12 6.06
CA ALA A 383 -3.66 4.91 4.83
C ALA A 383 -3.59 6.12 3.88
N MET A 384 -3.60 7.35 4.42
CA MET A 384 -3.44 8.57 3.63
C MET A 384 -2.04 8.64 2.99
N ALA A 385 -1.00 8.34 3.75
CA ALA A 385 0.37 8.30 3.23
C ALA A 385 0.51 7.30 2.06
N PHE A 386 -0.03 6.09 2.20
CA PHE A 386 -0.03 5.12 1.10
C PHE A 386 -0.91 5.51 -0.08
N SER A 387 -2.08 6.12 0.16
CA SER A 387 -2.95 6.58 -0.92
C SER A 387 -2.31 7.71 -1.74
N SER A 388 -1.52 8.56 -1.10
CA SER A 388 -0.81 9.65 -1.77
C SER A 388 0.29 9.15 -2.74
N LEU A 389 0.84 7.94 -2.53
CA LEU A 389 1.80 7.34 -3.48
C LEU A 389 1.17 7.08 -4.86
N ARG A 390 -0.15 6.95 -4.92
CA ARG A 390 -0.95 6.74 -6.13
C ARG A 390 -2.14 7.69 -6.16
N ALA A 391 -1.87 9.00 -6.00
CA ALA A 391 -2.88 10.03 -5.78
C ALA A 391 -3.98 10.04 -6.86
N ASN A 392 -3.65 9.88 -8.14
CA ASN A 392 -4.65 9.82 -9.21
C ASN A 392 -5.61 8.63 -9.06
N ASP A 393 -5.09 7.46 -8.65
CA ASP A 393 -5.85 6.22 -8.55
C ASP A 393 -6.61 6.07 -7.22
N LEU A 394 -6.12 6.68 -6.13
CA LEU A 394 -6.63 6.47 -4.78
C LEU A 394 -7.19 7.74 -4.11
N ILE A 395 -7.02 8.91 -4.72
CA ILE A 395 -7.55 10.19 -4.23
C ILE A 395 -8.36 10.87 -5.32
N TRP A 396 -7.70 11.37 -6.38
CA TRP A 396 -8.32 12.31 -7.32
C TRP A 396 -9.45 11.68 -8.14
N GLN A 397 -9.35 10.42 -8.55
CA GLN A 397 -10.45 9.77 -9.25
C GLN A 397 -11.73 9.67 -8.39
N TYR A 398 -11.59 9.51 -7.06
CA TYR A 398 -12.73 9.47 -6.14
C TYR A 398 -13.27 10.87 -5.86
N VAL A 399 -12.41 11.88 -5.72
CA VAL A 399 -12.83 13.27 -5.65
C VAL A 399 -13.70 13.62 -6.86
N VAL A 400 -13.24 13.30 -8.08
CA VAL A 400 -13.99 13.56 -9.31
C VAL A 400 -15.29 12.76 -9.38
N ASN A 401 -15.24 11.45 -9.16
CA ASN A 401 -16.41 10.60 -9.33
C ASN A 401 -17.44 10.79 -8.20
N ASN A 402 -17.00 10.82 -6.94
CA ASN A 402 -17.92 10.88 -5.80
C ASN A 402 -18.46 12.28 -5.58
N TYR A 403 -17.58 13.30 -5.64
CA TYR A 403 -17.97 14.64 -5.24
C TYR A 403 -18.39 15.51 -6.43
N LEU A 404 -17.64 15.45 -7.55
CA LEU A 404 -17.99 16.27 -8.72
C LEU A 404 -19.10 15.65 -9.57
N LYS A 405 -19.10 14.31 -9.74
CA LYS A 405 -20.11 13.59 -10.55
C LYS A 405 -21.26 13.03 -9.72
N GLY A 406 -21.17 13.06 -8.38
CA GLY A 406 -22.20 12.55 -7.48
C GLY A 406 -22.42 11.04 -7.53
N LYS A 407 -21.42 10.29 -7.97
CA LYS A 407 -21.48 8.82 -8.06
C LYS A 407 -21.21 8.17 -6.70
N THR A 408 -21.87 7.05 -6.44
CA THR A 408 -21.49 6.14 -5.36
C THR A 408 -20.43 5.19 -5.88
N PRO A 409 -19.31 4.95 -5.16
CA PRO A 409 -18.30 3.98 -5.57
C PRO A 409 -18.91 2.57 -5.71
N GLU A 410 -18.43 1.81 -6.67
CA GLU A 410 -18.79 0.39 -6.80
C GLU A 410 -18.24 -0.43 -5.64
N ALA A 411 -18.94 -1.51 -5.28
CA ALA A 411 -18.50 -2.44 -4.25
C ALA A 411 -17.26 -3.23 -4.72
N PHE A 412 -16.13 -3.04 -4.04
CA PHE A 412 -14.89 -3.74 -4.33
C PHE A 412 -14.18 -4.16 -3.03
N ASN A 413 -14.10 -5.45 -2.79
CA ASN A 413 -13.60 -6.05 -1.54
C ASN A 413 -12.18 -5.63 -1.17
N LEU A 414 -11.30 -5.48 -2.15
CA LEU A 414 -9.92 -5.06 -1.92
C LEU A 414 -9.82 -3.62 -1.42
N LEU A 415 -10.66 -2.71 -1.93
CA LEU A 415 -10.72 -1.33 -1.46
C LEU A 415 -11.40 -1.22 -0.09
N TYR A 416 -12.35 -2.12 0.20
CA TYR A 416 -12.89 -2.26 1.55
C TYR A 416 -11.79 -2.61 2.55
N TRP A 417 -10.96 -3.62 2.25
CA TRP A 417 -9.79 -3.96 3.05
C TRP A 417 -8.79 -2.80 3.16
N ASN A 418 -8.50 -2.12 2.07
CA ASN A 418 -7.54 -1.00 2.03
C ASN A 418 -7.96 0.16 2.96
N SER A 419 -9.27 0.35 3.14
CA SER A 419 -9.83 1.38 4.04
C SER A 419 -9.91 0.95 5.51
N ASP A 420 -9.59 -0.32 5.84
CA ASP A 420 -9.66 -0.88 7.19
C ASP A 420 -8.26 -1.01 7.81
N GLY A 421 -7.61 0.14 8.01
CA GLY A 421 -6.28 0.24 8.60
C GLY A 421 -6.25 -0.10 10.10
N THR A 422 -5.04 -0.20 10.64
CA THR A 422 -4.77 -0.47 12.06
C THR A 422 -3.85 0.60 12.61
N ASN A 423 -4.15 1.11 13.81
CA ASN A 423 -3.25 2.00 14.54
C ASN A 423 -1.96 1.29 14.92
N LEU A 424 -0.87 2.04 15.03
CA LEU A 424 0.41 1.55 15.54
C LEU A 424 0.82 2.29 16.81
N PRO A 425 1.49 1.60 17.77
CA PRO A 425 2.09 2.27 18.92
C PRO A 425 3.27 3.13 18.48
N GLY A 426 3.36 4.32 19.06
CA GLY A 426 4.38 5.30 18.72
C GLY A 426 5.82 4.80 18.82
N PRO A 427 6.24 4.15 19.93
CA PRO A 427 7.60 3.62 20.07
C PRO A 427 7.96 2.57 19.01
N MET A 428 7.03 1.65 18.68
CA MET A 428 7.23 0.65 17.62
C MET A 428 7.45 1.33 16.27
N TYR A 429 6.59 2.31 15.93
CA TYR A 429 6.66 3.03 14.66
C TYR A 429 7.92 3.89 14.55
N ALA A 430 8.29 4.63 15.60
CA ALA A 430 9.50 5.44 15.63
C ALA A 430 10.77 4.58 15.44
N TYR A 431 10.83 3.42 16.11
CA TYR A 431 11.91 2.45 15.94
C TYR A 431 12.01 1.96 14.49
N TYR A 432 10.88 1.61 13.87
CA TYR A 432 10.82 1.14 12.48
C TYR A 432 11.30 2.21 11.49
N LEU A 433 10.86 3.48 11.67
CA LEU A 433 11.33 4.59 10.84
C LEU A 433 12.84 4.83 10.98
N ARG A 434 13.35 4.89 12.22
CA ARG A 434 14.76 5.19 12.49
C ARG A 434 15.67 4.11 11.96
N HIS A 435 15.49 2.90 12.48
CA HIS A 435 16.47 1.83 12.31
C HIS A 435 16.37 1.13 10.95
N PHE A 436 15.17 1.08 10.35
CA PHE A 436 14.99 0.41 9.07
C PHE A 436 14.95 1.41 7.93
N TYR A 437 13.94 2.26 7.88
CA TYR A 437 13.79 3.18 6.74
C TYR A 437 14.91 4.21 6.60
N TRP A 438 15.38 4.78 7.72
CA TRP A 438 16.42 5.82 7.67
C TRP A 438 17.84 5.27 7.69
N GLN A 439 18.14 4.34 8.61
CA GLN A 439 19.51 3.87 8.86
C GLN A 439 19.83 2.53 8.19
N ASN A 440 18.82 1.81 7.66
CA ASN A 440 18.97 0.50 7.01
C ASN A 440 19.82 -0.49 7.85
N GLU A 441 19.55 -0.57 9.17
CA GLU A 441 20.40 -1.30 10.11
C GLU A 441 20.07 -2.79 10.21
N LEU A 442 18.92 -3.25 9.69
CA LEU A 442 18.52 -4.66 9.80
C LEU A 442 19.52 -5.61 9.12
N VAL A 443 20.07 -5.20 7.98
CA VAL A 443 21.07 -5.98 7.23
C VAL A 443 22.50 -5.82 7.77
N GLN A 444 22.71 -4.92 8.73
CA GLN A 444 24.01 -4.68 9.32
C GLN A 444 24.25 -5.62 10.50
N LYS A 445 25.13 -6.59 10.30
CA LYS A 445 25.43 -7.65 11.28
C LYS A 445 25.73 -7.09 12.68
N ASN A 446 24.99 -7.57 13.70
CA ASN A 446 25.13 -7.20 15.11
C ASN A 446 24.96 -5.70 15.40
N LYS A 447 24.41 -4.92 14.47
CA LYS A 447 24.17 -3.50 14.68
C LYS A 447 23.00 -3.26 15.62
N LEU A 448 21.89 -3.96 15.41
CA LEU A 448 20.70 -3.86 16.23
C LEU A 448 20.75 -4.85 17.42
N THR A 449 20.12 -4.45 18.52
CA THR A 449 19.78 -5.31 19.65
C THR A 449 18.26 -5.36 19.74
N MET A 450 17.67 -6.56 19.64
CA MET A 450 16.23 -6.79 19.75
C MET A 450 15.98 -7.91 20.76
N CYS A 451 15.01 -7.72 21.64
CA CYS A 451 14.68 -8.71 22.69
C CYS A 451 15.92 -9.13 23.49
N GLY A 452 16.87 -8.23 23.70
CA GLY A 452 18.14 -8.47 24.39
C GLY A 452 19.25 -9.12 23.57
N GLU A 453 18.99 -9.52 22.32
CA GLU A 453 19.92 -10.25 21.44
C GLU A 453 20.53 -9.37 20.35
N LYS A 454 21.79 -9.62 19.99
CA LYS A 454 22.46 -9.01 18.83
C LYS A 454 21.97 -9.66 17.54
N ILE A 455 21.44 -8.84 16.61
CA ILE A 455 20.76 -9.30 15.40
C ILE A 455 21.73 -9.50 14.24
N ASP A 456 21.61 -10.66 13.60
CA ASP A 456 22.29 -11.02 12.35
C ASP A 456 21.33 -11.86 11.50
N ILE A 457 20.68 -11.25 10.50
CA ILE A 457 19.75 -11.97 9.62
C ILE A 457 20.46 -13.00 8.72
N GLY A 458 21.79 -12.92 8.59
CA GLY A 458 22.60 -13.94 7.90
C GLY A 458 22.61 -15.30 8.62
N LYS A 459 22.15 -15.36 9.88
CA LYS A 459 21.96 -16.62 10.62
C LYS A 459 20.62 -17.30 10.31
N ILE A 460 19.76 -16.69 9.52
CA ILE A 460 18.52 -17.31 9.03
C ILE A 460 18.89 -18.22 7.87
N ASP A 461 19.13 -19.49 8.14
CA ASP A 461 19.76 -20.46 7.22
C ASP A 461 18.79 -21.51 6.65
N MET A 462 17.49 -21.49 7.08
CA MET A 462 16.50 -22.37 6.48
C MET A 462 16.20 -21.98 5.02
N PRO A 463 15.67 -22.90 4.19
CA PRO A 463 15.22 -22.60 2.82
C PRO A 463 14.22 -21.44 2.82
N ALA A 464 14.42 -20.46 1.95
CA ALA A 464 13.60 -19.28 1.84
C ALA A 464 13.03 -19.10 0.43
N TYR A 465 11.72 -18.86 0.36
CA TYR A 465 10.98 -18.50 -0.85
C TYR A 465 10.66 -17.01 -0.79
N ILE A 466 11.16 -16.26 -1.74
CA ILE A 466 11.01 -14.83 -1.80
C ILE A 466 10.14 -14.47 -3.00
N PHE A 467 8.94 -13.96 -2.73
CA PHE A 467 8.06 -13.42 -3.76
C PHE A 467 8.12 -11.89 -3.76
N ALA A 468 8.44 -11.32 -4.91
CA ALA A 468 8.36 -9.88 -5.18
C ALA A 468 7.40 -9.61 -6.34
N ALA A 469 6.87 -8.40 -6.45
CA ALA A 469 5.99 -7.97 -7.55
C ALA A 469 6.69 -6.92 -8.41
N LYS A 470 6.65 -7.08 -9.74
CA LYS A 470 7.45 -6.29 -10.67
C LYS A 470 7.08 -4.80 -10.70
N GLU A 471 5.79 -4.50 -10.54
CA GLU A 471 5.26 -3.14 -10.57
C GLU A 471 4.96 -2.62 -9.15
N ASP A 472 5.66 -3.17 -8.16
CA ASP A 472 5.49 -2.78 -6.77
C ASP A 472 6.16 -1.44 -6.49
N HIS A 473 5.36 -0.43 -6.13
CA HIS A 473 5.81 0.92 -5.78
C HIS A 473 5.99 1.13 -4.27
N ILE A 474 5.58 0.14 -3.45
CA ILE A 474 5.70 0.16 -1.98
C ILE A 474 6.94 -0.60 -1.55
N VAL A 475 7.16 -1.77 -2.15
CA VAL A 475 8.29 -2.66 -1.93
C VAL A 475 8.94 -2.94 -3.28
N PRO A 476 9.83 -2.07 -3.76
CA PRO A 476 10.53 -2.31 -5.02
C PRO A 476 11.16 -3.71 -5.04
N TRP A 477 10.96 -4.44 -6.13
CA TRP A 477 11.47 -5.81 -6.23
C TRP A 477 13.00 -5.88 -6.18
N SER A 478 13.70 -4.80 -6.59
CA SER A 478 15.14 -4.60 -6.40
C SER A 478 15.54 -4.66 -4.94
N GLY A 479 14.83 -3.94 -4.07
CA GLY A 479 15.04 -3.96 -2.61
C GLY A 479 14.75 -5.34 -2.00
N SER A 480 13.65 -5.99 -2.41
CA SER A 480 13.35 -7.37 -2.00
C SER A 480 14.44 -8.36 -2.45
N PHE A 481 14.94 -8.22 -3.68
CA PHE A 481 15.99 -9.07 -4.23
C PHE A 481 17.33 -8.91 -3.48
N THR A 482 17.74 -7.66 -3.27
CA THR A 482 18.97 -7.34 -2.53
C THR A 482 18.86 -7.77 -1.07
N GLY A 483 17.71 -7.50 -0.45
CA GLY A 483 17.43 -7.88 0.93
C GLY A 483 17.51 -9.39 1.16
N ALA A 484 16.94 -10.18 0.25
CA ALA A 484 16.94 -11.63 0.34
C ALA A 484 18.36 -12.25 0.37
N GLN A 485 19.33 -11.63 -0.31
CA GLN A 485 20.71 -12.12 -0.37
C GLN A 485 21.48 -11.98 0.95
N ASN A 486 20.92 -11.28 1.94
CA ASN A 486 21.47 -11.22 3.29
C ASN A 486 21.07 -12.41 4.16
N LEU A 487 20.14 -13.27 3.70
CA LEU A 487 19.79 -14.52 4.37
C LEU A 487 20.85 -15.59 4.12
N GLY A 488 21.10 -16.44 5.13
CA GLY A 488 22.08 -17.52 5.04
C GLY A 488 21.62 -18.76 4.29
N GLY A 489 20.29 -18.93 4.15
CA GLY A 489 19.68 -20.13 3.59
C GLY A 489 19.62 -20.16 2.06
N LYS A 490 19.20 -21.30 1.50
CA LYS A 490 18.97 -21.45 0.07
C LYS A 490 17.76 -20.64 -0.38
N LEU A 491 17.95 -19.75 -1.34
CA LEU A 491 16.91 -18.86 -1.86
C LEU A 491 16.22 -19.44 -3.11
N GLU A 492 14.89 -19.33 -3.13
CA GLU A 492 14.06 -19.42 -4.32
C GLU A 492 13.42 -18.05 -4.54
N PHE A 493 13.93 -17.26 -5.49
CA PHE A 493 13.40 -15.95 -5.81
C PHE A 493 12.41 -16.03 -6.96
N VAL A 494 11.22 -15.44 -6.77
CA VAL A 494 10.12 -15.42 -7.73
C VAL A 494 9.60 -14.00 -7.88
N LEU A 495 9.53 -13.53 -9.13
CA LEU A 495 9.02 -12.21 -9.47
C LEU A 495 7.67 -12.36 -10.15
N GLY A 496 6.60 -11.85 -9.53
CA GLY A 496 5.26 -11.82 -10.12
C GLY A 496 5.01 -10.57 -10.95
N ALA A 497 4.20 -10.66 -11.99
CA ALA A 497 3.69 -9.50 -12.69
C ALA A 497 2.72 -8.69 -11.80
N SER A 498 2.55 -7.37 -12.12
CA SER A 498 1.65 -6.44 -11.42
C SER A 498 2.23 -5.86 -10.10
N GLY A 499 1.40 -5.08 -9.36
CA GLY A 499 1.84 -4.34 -8.18
C GLY A 499 1.68 -5.11 -6.87
N HIS A 500 1.97 -4.44 -5.75
CA HIS A 500 2.09 -4.98 -4.39
C HIS A 500 0.99 -5.99 -4.02
N ILE A 501 -0.26 -5.55 -4.04
CA ILE A 501 -1.40 -6.40 -3.65
C ILE A 501 -1.84 -7.29 -4.80
N ALA A 502 -2.01 -6.72 -5.99
CA ALA A 502 -2.53 -7.45 -7.13
C ALA A 502 -1.57 -8.53 -7.66
N GLY A 503 -0.25 -8.36 -7.48
CA GLY A 503 0.76 -9.38 -7.76
C GLY A 503 0.74 -10.49 -6.71
N SER A 504 0.67 -10.12 -5.44
CA SER A 504 0.66 -11.05 -4.30
C SER A 504 -0.63 -11.88 -4.26
N MET A 505 -1.79 -11.22 -4.35
CA MET A 505 -3.11 -11.86 -4.34
C MET A 505 -3.55 -12.22 -5.78
N ASN A 506 -2.84 -13.18 -6.39
CA ASN A 506 -3.13 -13.72 -7.72
C ASN A 506 -3.64 -15.17 -7.62
N PRO A 507 -4.95 -15.38 -7.42
CA PRO A 507 -5.49 -16.70 -7.10
C PRO A 507 -5.20 -17.76 -8.15
N ALA A 508 -4.79 -18.95 -7.71
CA ALA A 508 -4.55 -20.10 -8.57
C ALA A 508 -5.81 -20.51 -9.37
N SER A 509 -7.01 -20.30 -8.82
CA SER A 509 -8.30 -20.57 -9.48
C SER A 509 -8.52 -19.73 -10.74
N LYS A 510 -8.03 -18.48 -10.75
CA LYS A 510 -8.11 -17.57 -11.92
C LYS A 510 -6.93 -17.77 -12.87
N ASN A 511 -5.82 -18.26 -12.37
CA ASN A 511 -4.57 -18.55 -13.07
C ASN A 511 -4.18 -17.50 -14.14
N LYS A 512 -4.31 -16.21 -13.77
CA LYS A 512 -4.04 -15.07 -14.66
C LYS A 512 -2.62 -14.58 -14.46
N ARG A 513 -2.14 -13.73 -15.40
CA ARG A 513 -0.82 -13.11 -15.41
C ARG A 513 0.32 -14.09 -15.66
N ASN A 514 1.52 -13.70 -15.29
CA ASN A 514 2.74 -14.52 -15.36
C ASN A 514 3.66 -14.21 -14.18
N TYR A 515 4.67 -15.02 -14.01
CA TYR A 515 5.75 -14.82 -13.04
C TYR A 515 7.07 -15.33 -13.62
N TRP A 516 8.19 -14.88 -13.08
CA TRP A 516 9.53 -15.28 -13.47
C TRP A 516 10.21 -16.08 -12.38
N VAL A 517 10.94 -17.14 -12.78
CA VAL A 517 11.63 -18.07 -11.88
C VAL A 517 12.96 -18.52 -12.47
N GLY A 518 13.84 -19.05 -11.62
CA GLY A 518 15.07 -19.74 -12.02
C GLY A 518 16.14 -18.82 -12.59
N GLY A 519 16.05 -17.52 -12.38
CA GLY A 519 17.12 -16.58 -12.70
C GLY A 519 18.38 -16.86 -11.86
N LYS A 520 19.54 -16.50 -12.39
CA LYS A 520 20.81 -16.66 -11.68
C LYS A 520 20.90 -15.64 -10.54
N VAL A 521 20.89 -16.13 -9.30
CA VAL A 521 21.06 -15.28 -8.13
C VAL A 521 22.47 -14.69 -8.12
N GLY A 522 22.55 -13.36 -8.07
CA GLY A 522 23.78 -12.56 -8.06
C GLY A 522 23.46 -11.15 -7.54
N LYS A 523 24.42 -10.24 -7.59
CA LYS A 523 24.23 -8.88 -7.06
C LYS A 523 23.31 -8.02 -7.92
N ASP A 524 23.14 -8.35 -9.20
CA ASP A 524 22.39 -7.57 -10.18
C ASP A 524 21.01 -8.19 -10.40
N ASN A 525 19.98 -7.44 -10.06
CA ASN A 525 18.59 -7.84 -10.20
C ASN A 525 18.14 -7.88 -11.68
N ASP A 526 18.65 -7.01 -12.54
CA ASP A 526 18.29 -7.00 -13.97
C ASP A 526 18.90 -8.21 -14.68
N ALA A 527 20.15 -8.58 -14.36
CA ALA A 527 20.78 -9.81 -14.84
C ALA A 527 20.04 -11.07 -14.34
N TRP A 528 19.47 -11.04 -13.12
CA TRP A 528 18.59 -12.11 -12.66
C TRP A 528 17.36 -12.22 -13.56
N LEU A 529 16.68 -11.09 -13.85
CA LEU A 529 15.46 -11.08 -14.67
C LEU A 529 15.74 -11.54 -16.12
N GLU A 530 16.83 -11.10 -16.72
CA GLU A 530 17.25 -11.52 -18.07
C GLU A 530 17.49 -13.04 -18.17
N SER A 531 18.01 -13.65 -17.11
CA SER A 531 18.27 -15.11 -17.05
C SER A 531 17.05 -15.92 -16.58
N ALA A 532 16.00 -15.28 -16.08
CA ALA A 532 14.82 -15.94 -15.53
C ALA A 532 13.86 -16.38 -16.64
N LYS A 533 13.13 -17.47 -16.36
CA LYS A 533 12.09 -17.98 -17.24
C LYS A 533 10.73 -17.40 -16.84
N SER A 534 10.03 -16.82 -17.81
CA SER A 534 8.61 -16.44 -17.63
C SER A 534 7.72 -17.69 -17.68
N VAL A 535 6.78 -17.77 -16.75
CA VAL A 535 5.78 -18.84 -16.63
C VAL A 535 4.40 -18.19 -16.52
N ASP A 536 3.46 -18.61 -17.35
CA ASP A 536 2.08 -18.11 -17.34
C ASP A 536 1.31 -18.63 -16.13
N GLY A 537 0.44 -17.78 -15.58
CA GLY A 537 -0.50 -18.11 -14.51
C GLY A 537 -0.09 -17.60 -13.13
N SER A 538 -0.65 -18.24 -12.12
CA SER A 538 -0.47 -17.85 -10.71
C SER A 538 0.80 -18.45 -10.11
N TRP A 539 1.60 -17.62 -9.48
CA TRP A 539 2.77 -18.05 -8.70
C TRP A 539 2.41 -18.92 -7.48
N TRP A 540 1.17 -18.89 -7.00
CA TRP A 540 0.70 -19.73 -5.87
C TRP A 540 0.92 -21.22 -6.16
N ASN A 541 0.72 -21.67 -7.42
CA ASN A 541 0.95 -23.05 -7.82
C ASN A 541 2.44 -23.45 -7.67
N HIS A 542 3.36 -22.56 -8.07
CA HIS A 542 4.80 -22.78 -7.92
C HIS A 542 5.20 -22.81 -6.44
N TRP A 543 4.70 -21.87 -5.65
CA TRP A 543 4.91 -21.83 -4.21
C TRP A 543 4.42 -23.09 -3.50
N ALA A 544 3.24 -23.60 -3.83
CA ALA A 544 2.69 -24.81 -3.23
C ALA A 544 3.59 -26.03 -3.48
N ILE A 545 4.16 -26.17 -4.69
CA ILE A 545 5.10 -27.23 -5.02
C ILE A 545 6.38 -27.08 -4.20
N TRP A 546 6.90 -25.86 -4.05
CA TRP A 546 8.08 -25.58 -3.25
C TRP A 546 7.82 -25.86 -1.75
N LEU A 547 6.71 -25.35 -1.20
CA LEU A 547 6.38 -25.52 0.22
C LEU A 547 6.15 -26.99 0.58
N LYS A 548 5.58 -27.77 -0.34
CA LYS A 548 5.35 -29.22 -0.13
C LYS A 548 6.63 -29.98 0.21
N LYS A 549 7.77 -29.56 -0.34
CA LYS A 549 9.08 -30.16 -0.05
C LYS A 549 9.56 -29.88 1.39
N GLN A 550 9.03 -28.82 2.03
CA GLN A 550 9.37 -28.40 3.38
C GLN A 550 8.34 -28.85 4.44
N ALA A 551 7.23 -29.45 3.99
CA ALA A 551 6.05 -29.65 4.82
C ALA A 551 6.09 -30.90 5.73
N GLY A 552 7.11 -31.74 5.61
CA GLY A 552 7.22 -33.01 6.32
C GLY A 552 6.30 -34.08 5.72
N ARG A 553 6.07 -35.16 6.44
CA ARG A 553 5.20 -36.27 6.02
C ARG A 553 3.72 -35.91 6.14
N GLY A 554 2.86 -36.69 5.50
CA GLY A 554 1.42 -36.62 5.69
C GLY A 554 1.01 -37.23 7.04
N VAL A 555 0.15 -36.52 7.78
CA VAL A 555 -0.43 -36.98 9.05
C VAL A 555 -1.96 -36.82 8.99
N PRO A 556 -2.74 -37.61 9.76
CA PRO A 556 -4.19 -37.42 9.84
C PRO A 556 -4.56 -36.01 10.31
N ALA A 557 -5.51 -35.38 9.64
CA ALA A 557 -6.05 -34.10 10.07
C ALA A 557 -6.71 -34.21 11.44
N ARG A 558 -6.53 -33.19 12.29
CA ARG A 558 -7.13 -33.16 13.62
C ARG A 558 -8.61 -32.83 13.54
N ALA A 559 -9.43 -33.58 14.24
CA ALA A 559 -10.87 -33.35 14.30
C ALA A 559 -11.25 -32.11 15.13
N LYS A 560 -10.38 -31.69 16.08
CA LYS A 560 -10.61 -30.53 16.96
C LYS A 560 -9.48 -29.51 16.78
N LEU A 561 -9.84 -28.24 16.77
CA LEU A 561 -8.92 -27.12 16.76
C LEU A 561 -8.34 -26.88 18.16
N GLY A 562 -7.10 -26.38 18.22
CA GLY A 562 -6.36 -26.21 19.45
C GLY A 562 -5.89 -27.53 20.06
N ASN A 563 -5.56 -27.49 21.36
CA ASN A 563 -5.18 -28.63 22.18
C ASN A 563 -5.63 -28.43 23.66
N THR A 564 -5.11 -29.22 24.59
CA THR A 564 -5.48 -29.10 26.02
C THR A 564 -5.01 -27.80 26.65
N LYS A 565 -3.86 -27.27 26.22
CA LYS A 565 -3.28 -26.00 26.70
C LYS A 565 -3.89 -24.80 26.00
N TYR A 566 -4.05 -24.88 24.67
CA TYR A 566 -4.57 -23.83 23.81
C TYR A 566 -5.93 -24.26 23.23
N LYS A 567 -7.01 -23.99 23.96
CA LYS A 567 -8.37 -24.36 23.56
C LYS A 567 -8.94 -23.34 22.59
N ALA A 568 -9.87 -23.76 21.74
CA ALA A 568 -10.67 -22.82 20.93
C ALA A 568 -11.41 -21.85 21.86
N ILE A 569 -11.24 -20.55 21.62
CA ILE A 569 -11.80 -19.44 22.41
C ILE A 569 -13.10 -18.95 21.76
N GLU A 570 -13.06 -18.68 20.46
CA GLU A 570 -14.18 -18.19 19.66
C GLU A 570 -14.01 -18.61 18.20
N ALA A 571 -15.07 -18.51 17.40
CA ALA A 571 -15.01 -18.82 15.97
C ALA A 571 -14.15 -17.80 15.20
N ALA A 572 -13.48 -18.25 14.12
CA ALA A 572 -12.88 -17.34 13.15
C ALA A 572 -13.98 -16.43 12.55
N PRO A 573 -13.66 -15.19 12.21
CA PRO A 573 -12.35 -14.56 12.16
C PRO A 573 -11.87 -13.95 13.49
N GLY A 574 -12.58 -14.16 14.59
CA GLY A 574 -12.27 -13.58 15.89
C GLY A 574 -12.71 -12.11 16.03
N ARG A 575 -12.54 -11.55 17.23
CA ARG A 575 -13.01 -10.18 17.52
C ARG A 575 -11.98 -9.08 17.23
N TYR A 576 -10.65 -9.37 17.26
CA TYR A 576 -9.64 -8.33 17.03
C TYR A 576 -9.71 -7.76 15.62
N VAL A 577 -10.03 -8.58 14.63
CA VAL A 577 -10.23 -8.10 13.27
C VAL A 577 -11.42 -7.15 13.11
N MET A 578 -12.40 -7.22 14.03
CA MET A 578 -13.59 -6.35 14.03
C MET A 578 -13.32 -4.97 14.61
N GLU A 579 -12.23 -4.79 15.35
CA GLU A 579 -11.86 -3.49 15.93
C GLU A 579 -11.38 -2.55 14.83
N ARG A 580 -12.11 -1.47 14.57
CA ARG A 580 -11.76 -0.46 13.55
C ARG A 580 -10.96 0.68 14.16
N CYS A 581 -10.04 1.28 13.38
CA CYS A 581 -9.26 2.45 13.81
C CYS A 581 -10.04 3.79 13.73
N ASP A 582 -11.20 3.79 13.12
CA ASP A 582 -12.04 4.97 12.90
C ASP A 582 -13.23 5.07 13.90
N LYS A 583 -13.27 4.19 14.90
CA LYS A 583 -14.31 4.18 15.95
C LYS A 583 -13.72 4.31 17.33
#